data_4200d5ba3b42bd69f1a8f28431ca1ddb
#
_entry.id   4200d5ba3b42bd69f1a8f28431ca1ddb
#
_cell.length_a   1.000
_cell.length_b   1.000
_cell.length_c   1.000
_cell.angle_alpha   90.00
_cell.angle_beta   90.00
_cell.angle_gamma   90.00
#
_symmetry.space_group_name_H-M   'P 1'
#
loop_
_entity.id
_entity.type
_entity.pdbx_description
1 polymer ?
#
loop_
_entity_poly.entity_id
_entity_poly.type
_entity_poly.pdbx_seq_one_letter_code
_entity_poly.pdbx_strand_id
1 'polypeptide(L)'
;MKKLLFLLLTVMMLTACGQATENGKEAVYVNITAEEAKVIMESEEGYIILDVREQDEFDAGHIPGAILIPYTQIDEKAKDMLPDKDQLILVYCRSGRRSKIAADSLVELGYTNIKEFGGIIDWPYEVE
;
A
#
# COMPACT_ATOMS: atom_id res chain seq x y z
N MET A 1 -29.78 69.04 -10.93
CA MET A 1 -30.29 67.68 -10.86
C MET A 1 -29.22 66.73 -11.15
N LYS A 2 -28.74 66.18 -10.11
CA LYS A 2 -27.66 65.23 -10.26
C LYS A 2 -28.21 63.83 -10.09
N LYS A 3 -28.16 63.11 -11.13
CA LYS A 3 -28.55 61.72 -11.10
C LYS A 3 -27.37 60.95 -10.54
N LEU A 4 -27.54 60.46 -9.37
CA LEU A 4 -26.58 59.59 -8.79
C LEU A 4 -26.73 58.24 -9.45
N LEU A 5 -25.76 57.92 -10.27
CA LEU A 5 -25.69 56.62 -10.85
C LEU A 5 -25.08 55.69 -9.86
N PHE A 6 -25.91 54.94 -9.20
CA PHE A 6 -25.41 53.87 -8.35
C PHE A 6 -24.93 52.77 -9.27
N LEU A 7 -23.65 52.73 -9.41
CA LEU A 7 -23.03 51.60 -10.03
C LEU A 7 -23.01 50.46 -9.01
N LEU A 8 -23.96 49.62 -9.14
CA LEU A 8 -24.01 48.40 -8.37
C LEU A 8 -22.89 47.52 -8.89
N LEU A 9 -21.80 47.55 -8.19
CA LEU A 9 -20.72 46.63 -8.44
C LEU A 9 -21.14 45.29 -7.82
N THR A 10 -21.78 44.51 -8.61
CA THR A 10 -21.96 43.11 -8.24
C THR A 10 -20.62 42.45 -8.24
N VAL A 11 -20.04 42.40 -7.07
CA VAL A 11 -18.93 41.53 -6.85
C VAL A 11 -19.45 40.11 -6.95
N MET A 12 -19.25 39.57 -8.11
CA MET A 12 -19.50 38.18 -8.32
C MET A 12 -18.41 37.45 -7.56
N MET A 13 -18.75 37.06 -6.35
CA MET A 13 -17.94 36.12 -5.64
C MET A 13 -17.96 34.81 -6.40
N LEU A 14 -16.97 34.63 -7.22
CA LEU A 14 -16.66 33.28 -7.64
C LEU A 14 -16.20 32.55 -6.38
N THR A 15 -17.12 31.96 -5.74
CA THR A 15 -16.76 30.87 -4.89
C THR A 15 -16.26 29.78 -5.81
N ALA A 16 -15.01 29.80 -6.02
CA ALA A 16 -14.37 28.59 -6.48
C ALA A 16 -14.69 27.57 -5.41
N CYS A 17 -15.60 26.71 -5.74
CA CYS A 17 -15.74 25.50 -5.00
C CYS A 17 -14.46 24.77 -5.14
N GLY A 18 -13.66 24.98 -4.22
CA GLY A 18 -12.58 24.10 -4.08
C GLY A 18 -13.14 22.74 -3.87
N GLN A 19 -12.84 21.92 -4.76
CA GLN A 19 -13.06 20.72 -4.68
C GLN A 19 -12.52 20.19 -3.61
N ALA A 20 -13.06 19.97 -2.90
CA ALA A 20 -12.77 19.22 -1.92
C ALA A 20 -12.50 17.94 -2.22
N THR A 21 -11.65 17.74 -2.45
CA THR A 21 -11.41 16.65 -2.71
C THR A 21 -10.78 15.96 -1.85
N GLU A 22 -10.91 15.71 -1.27
CA GLU A 22 -10.60 15.15 -0.72
C GLU A 22 -10.36 14.32 -0.36
N ASN A 23 -10.11 14.03 -0.04
CA ASN A 23 -10.10 13.22 0.69
C ASN A 23 -10.12 12.05 0.38
N GLY A 24 -10.25 11.71 -0.50
CA GLY A 24 -10.04 10.51 -0.87
C GLY A 24 -8.70 10.17 -1.13
N LYS A 25 -7.98 9.99 -0.31
CA LYS A 25 -6.87 9.25 -0.45
C LYS A 25 -7.28 7.90 -0.80
N GLU A 26 -7.34 7.58 -2.06
CA GLU A 26 -7.32 6.22 -2.45
C GLU A 26 -6.09 5.63 -1.85
N ALA A 27 -6.29 4.73 -0.94
CA ALA A 27 -5.22 3.96 -0.40
C ALA A 27 -4.59 3.21 -1.57
N VAL A 28 -3.34 3.41 -1.78
CA VAL A 28 -2.59 2.75 -2.82
C VAL A 28 -1.40 2.08 -2.18
N TYR A 29 -0.93 1.03 -2.78
CA TYR A 29 0.35 0.46 -2.37
C TYR A 29 1.46 1.05 -3.24
N VAL A 30 2.68 0.93 -2.77
CA VAL A 30 3.87 1.42 -3.47
C VAL A 30 4.69 0.24 -3.96
N ASN A 31 5.15 0.29 -5.20
CA ASN A 31 6.09 -0.70 -5.72
C ASN A 31 7.51 -0.23 -5.41
N ILE A 32 8.30 -1.11 -4.84
CA ILE A 32 9.71 -0.85 -4.55
C ILE A 32 10.57 -1.98 -5.10
N THR A 33 11.86 -1.78 -5.16
CA THR A 33 12.81 -2.80 -5.60
C THR A 33 13.21 -3.73 -4.44
N ALA A 34 13.82 -4.87 -4.76
CA ALA A 34 14.39 -5.76 -3.77
C ALA A 34 15.45 -5.05 -2.91
N GLU A 35 16.27 -4.21 -3.53
CA GLU A 35 17.27 -3.43 -2.82
C GLU A 35 16.66 -2.43 -1.84
N GLU A 36 15.61 -1.74 -2.27
CA GLU A 36 14.88 -0.81 -1.40
C GLU A 36 14.24 -1.55 -0.23
N ALA A 37 13.65 -2.72 -0.48
CA ALA A 37 13.10 -3.55 0.57
C ALA A 37 14.18 -3.98 1.57
N LYS A 38 15.35 -4.38 1.06
CA LYS A 38 16.48 -4.78 1.92
C LYS A 38 16.95 -3.63 2.81
N VAL A 39 17.03 -2.42 2.27
CA VAL A 39 17.39 -1.23 3.06
C VAL A 39 16.39 -0.99 4.20
N ILE A 40 15.10 -1.13 3.92
CA ILE A 40 14.07 -1.01 4.96
C ILE A 40 14.26 -2.07 6.04
N MET A 41 14.47 -3.31 5.63
CA MET A 41 14.68 -4.42 6.58
C MET A 41 15.89 -4.22 7.47
N GLU A 42 16.92 -3.53 6.99
CA GLU A 42 18.14 -3.27 7.75
C GLU A 42 18.07 -2.01 8.62
N SER A 43 17.26 -1.03 8.23
CA SER A 43 17.25 0.28 8.87
C SER A 43 15.99 0.60 9.69
N GLU A 44 14.93 -0.17 9.53
CA GLU A 44 13.66 0.10 10.20
C GLU A 44 13.24 -1.08 11.07
N GLU A 45 12.34 -0.83 11.98
CA GLU A 45 11.74 -1.83 12.85
C GLU A 45 10.22 -1.79 12.69
N GLY A 46 9.55 -2.82 13.16
CA GLY A 46 8.09 -2.84 13.19
C GLY A 46 7.42 -3.14 11.86
N TYR A 47 8.17 -3.53 10.84
CA TYR A 47 7.59 -3.97 9.58
C TYR A 47 7.24 -5.46 9.62
N ILE A 48 6.35 -5.86 8.73
CA ILE A 48 6.05 -7.28 8.46
C ILE A 48 6.52 -7.60 7.05
N ILE A 49 7.15 -8.74 6.87
CA ILE A 49 7.44 -9.31 5.55
C ILE A 49 6.37 -10.35 5.28
N LEU A 50 5.60 -10.14 4.22
CA LEU A 50 4.48 -10.99 3.87
C LEU A 50 4.73 -11.75 2.58
N ASP A 51 4.85 -13.06 2.70
CA ASP A 51 4.93 -13.98 1.58
C ASP A 51 3.50 -14.40 1.21
N VAL A 52 3.10 -14.19 -0.03
CA VAL A 52 1.74 -14.50 -0.48
C VAL A 52 1.68 -15.66 -1.46
N ARG A 53 2.75 -16.49 -1.45
CA ARG A 53 2.82 -17.73 -2.23
C ARG A 53 2.04 -18.86 -1.54
N GLU A 54 2.21 -20.06 -2.00
CA GLU A 54 1.61 -21.23 -1.37
C GLU A 54 2.53 -21.83 -0.30
N GLN A 55 1.97 -22.68 0.55
CA GLN A 55 2.69 -23.28 1.67
C GLN A 55 3.93 -24.08 1.23
N ASP A 56 3.81 -24.85 0.17
CA ASP A 56 4.93 -25.64 -0.35
C ASP A 56 6.07 -24.77 -0.88
N GLU A 57 5.75 -23.65 -1.49
CA GLU A 57 6.75 -22.69 -1.93
C GLU A 57 7.47 -22.05 -0.72
N PHE A 58 6.71 -21.68 0.28
CA PHE A 58 7.24 -21.10 1.51
C PHE A 58 8.17 -22.09 2.23
N ASP A 59 7.75 -23.33 2.34
CA ASP A 59 8.54 -24.39 3.00
C ASP A 59 9.83 -24.69 2.25
N ALA A 60 9.86 -24.54 0.95
CA ALA A 60 11.04 -24.75 0.13
C ALA A 60 12.08 -23.62 0.25
N GLY A 61 11.68 -22.50 0.77
CA GLY A 61 12.56 -21.33 0.99
C GLY A 61 11.78 -20.03 0.97
N HIS A 62 12.06 -19.14 1.90
CA HIS A 62 11.41 -17.85 2.02
C HIS A 62 12.38 -16.80 2.54
N ILE A 63 12.03 -15.55 2.40
CA ILE A 63 12.82 -14.44 2.93
C ILE A 63 12.82 -14.51 4.46
N PRO A 64 13.99 -14.39 5.11
CA PRO A 64 14.06 -14.52 6.56
C PRO A 64 13.09 -13.59 7.30
N GLY A 65 12.34 -14.16 8.22
CA GLY A 65 11.36 -13.44 9.01
C GLY A 65 10.00 -13.28 8.36
N ALA A 66 9.81 -13.77 7.13
CA ALA A 66 8.53 -13.66 6.45
C ALA A 66 7.46 -14.53 7.12
N ILE A 67 6.23 -14.03 7.12
CA ILE A 67 5.05 -14.82 7.45
C ILE A 67 4.28 -15.12 6.17
N LEU A 68 3.51 -16.19 6.17
CA LEU A 68 2.78 -16.63 5.00
C LEU A 68 1.29 -16.37 5.14
N ILE A 69 0.73 -15.66 4.15
CA ILE A 69 -0.70 -15.66 3.88
C ILE A 69 -0.86 -15.80 2.38
N PRO A 70 -1.28 -16.96 1.86
CA PRO A 70 -1.50 -17.11 0.42
C PRO A 70 -2.42 -16.01 -0.12
N TYR A 71 -2.13 -15.51 -1.30
CA TYR A 71 -2.84 -14.33 -1.84
C TYR A 71 -4.35 -14.52 -1.96
N THR A 72 -4.81 -15.76 -2.13
CA THR A 72 -6.23 -16.08 -2.17
C THR A 72 -6.89 -16.08 -0.78
N GLN A 73 -6.11 -16.02 0.28
CA GLN A 73 -6.60 -16.09 1.66
C GLN A 73 -6.45 -14.78 2.44
N ILE A 74 -6.06 -13.71 1.76
CA ILE A 74 -5.88 -12.41 2.40
C ILE A 74 -7.16 -11.94 3.10
N ASP A 75 -8.30 -12.04 2.41
CA ASP A 75 -9.57 -11.57 2.96
C ASP A 75 -9.97 -12.30 4.24
N GLU A 76 -9.63 -13.59 4.34
CA GLU A 76 -9.99 -14.38 5.51
C GLU A 76 -9.03 -14.20 6.66
N LYS A 77 -7.75 -14.07 6.37
CA LYS A 77 -6.69 -14.19 7.39
C LYS A 77 -6.04 -12.89 7.81
N ALA A 78 -6.11 -11.84 7.00
CA ALA A 78 -5.40 -10.61 7.29
C ALA A 78 -5.83 -9.98 8.62
N LYS A 79 -7.10 -9.98 8.92
CA LYS A 79 -7.62 -9.38 10.15
C LYS A 79 -6.96 -9.96 11.41
N ASP A 80 -6.77 -11.26 11.43
CA ASP A 80 -6.20 -11.95 12.59
C ASP A 80 -4.67 -11.92 12.58
N MET A 81 -4.05 -12.05 11.42
CA MET A 81 -2.60 -12.13 11.28
C MET A 81 -1.92 -10.77 11.14
N LEU A 82 -2.65 -9.77 10.67
CA LEU A 82 -2.17 -8.41 10.45
C LEU A 82 -3.11 -7.42 11.13
N PRO A 83 -3.15 -7.40 12.46
CA PRO A 83 -4.15 -6.60 13.19
C PRO A 83 -3.94 -5.09 13.12
N ASP A 84 -2.72 -4.62 12.88
CA ASP A 84 -2.42 -3.21 12.76
C ASP A 84 -2.47 -2.78 11.30
N LYS A 85 -3.52 -2.08 10.92
CA LYS A 85 -3.71 -1.67 9.52
C LYS A 85 -2.78 -0.56 9.05
N ASP A 86 -2.07 0.08 9.96
CA ASP A 86 -1.12 1.14 9.62
C ASP A 86 0.33 0.66 9.66
N GLN A 87 0.55 -0.59 10.01
CA GLN A 87 1.86 -1.18 10.05
C GLN A 87 2.43 -1.33 8.64
N LEU A 88 3.72 -1.10 8.48
CA LEU A 88 4.39 -1.32 7.21
C LEU A 88 4.41 -2.81 6.86
N ILE A 89 3.88 -3.16 5.71
CA ILE A 89 3.85 -4.52 5.20
C ILE A 89 4.63 -4.55 3.88
N LEU A 90 5.66 -5.36 3.87
CA LEU A 90 6.49 -5.62 2.69
C LEU A 90 6.01 -6.91 2.05
N VAL A 91 5.41 -6.83 0.88
CA VAL A 91 4.72 -7.95 0.23
C VAL A 91 5.50 -8.46 -0.95
N TYR A 92 5.66 -9.77 -1.05
CA TYR A 92 6.30 -10.41 -2.20
C TYR A 92 5.64 -11.75 -2.54
N CYS A 93 5.89 -12.23 -3.74
CA CYS A 93 5.53 -13.57 -4.16
C CYS A 93 6.69 -14.24 -4.91
N ARG A 94 6.41 -15.03 -5.93
CA ARG A 94 7.47 -15.65 -6.73
C ARG A 94 8.01 -14.69 -7.79
N SER A 95 7.12 -14.08 -8.58
CA SER A 95 7.49 -13.23 -9.73
C SER A 95 6.81 -11.86 -9.76
N GLY A 96 6.00 -11.54 -8.78
CA GLY A 96 5.35 -10.21 -8.65
C GLY A 96 3.87 -10.16 -8.99
N ARG A 97 3.30 -11.16 -9.65
CA ARG A 97 1.87 -11.13 -10.03
C ARG A 97 0.93 -11.27 -8.83
N ARG A 98 1.15 -12.31 -8.04
CA ARG A 98 0.31 -12.60 -6.85
C ARG A 98 0.47 -11.53 -5.77
N SER A 99 1.68 -10.98 -5.62
CA SER A 99 1.94 -9.93 -4.63
C SER A 99 1.20 -8.65 -4.95
N LYS A 100 1.02 -8.30 -6.22
CA LYS A 100 0.22 -7.14 -6.61
C LYS A 100 -1.26 -7.36 -6.34
N ILE A 101 -1.77 -8.56 -6.58
CA ILE A 101 -3.15 -8.94 -6.26
C ILE A 101 -3.36 -8.87 -4.75
N ALA A 102 -2.43 -9.40 -3.97
CA ALA A 102 -2.49 -9.35 -2.51
C ALA A 102 -2.43 -7.91 -1.98
N ALA A 103 -1.56 -7.07 -2.57
CA ALA A 103 -1.47 -5.66 -2.20
C ALA A 103 -2.80 -4.93 -2.45
N ASP A 104 -3.44 -5.17 -3.58
CA ASP A 104 -4.76 -4.61 -3.87
C ASP A 104 -5.80 -5.07 -2.84
N SER A 105 -5.80 -6.35 -2.49
CA SER A 105 -6.72 -6.88 -1.47
C SER A 105 -6.50 -6.22 -0.11
N LEU A 106 -5.25 -6.03 0.28
CA LEU A 106 -4.92 -5.34 1.54
C LEU A 106 -5.39 -3.88 1.53
N VAL A 107 -5.19 -3.18 0.43
CA VAL A 107 -5.68 -1.81 0.25
C VAL A 107 -7.19 -1.76 0.44
N GLU A 108 -7.93 -2.67 -0.20
CA GLU A 108 -9.38 -2.74 -0.07
C GLU A 108 -9.84 -3.03 1.36
N LEU A 109 -9.04 -3.76 2.13
CA LEU A 109 -9.32 -4.05 3.53
C LEU A 109 -8.96 -2.89 4.47
N GLY A 110 -8.39 -1.82 3.94
CA GLY A 110 -8.06 -0.63 4.73
C GLY A 110 -6.64 -0.55 5.25
N TYR A 111 -5.75 -1.41 4.77
CA TYR A 111 -4.32 -1.30 5.11
C TYR A 111 -3.70 -0.11 4.39
N THR A 112 -2.96 0.70 5.12
CA THR A 112 -2.52 2.02 4.65
C THR A 112 -1.05 2.12 4.31
N ASN A 113 -0.25 1.10 4.61
CA ASN A 113 1.20 1.21 4.49
C ASN A 113 1.80 -0.06 3.88
N ILE A 114 1.58 -0.23 2.59
CA ILE A 114 1.95 -1.44 1.87
C ILE A 114 2.99 -1.12 0.82
N LYS A 115 4.08 -1.87 0.82
CA LYS A 115 5.12 -1.81 -0.20
C LYS A 115 5.29 -3.19 -0.80
N GLU A 116 5.12 -3.28 -2.11
CA GLU A 116 5.21 -4.52 -2.86
C GLU A 116 6.56 -4.53 -3.59
N PHE A 117 7.34 -5.62 -3.44
CA PHE A 117 8.70 -5.64 -3.98
C PHE A 117 8.98 -6.81 -4.94
N GLY A 118 7.96 -7.30 -5.61
CA GLY A 118 8.14 -8.27 -6.68
C GLY A 118 8.21 -9.71 -6.21
N GLY A 119 9.21 -10.42 -6.65
CA GLY A 119 9.28 -11.84 -6.41
C GLY A 119 10.62 -12.35 -5.91
N ILE A 120 10.56 -13.48 -5.23
CA ILE A 120 11.75 -14.12 -4.67
C ILE A 120 12.75 -14.53 -5.75
N ILE A 121 12.31 -14.74 -6.99
CA ILE A 121 13.24 -15.04 -8.08
C ILE A 121 14.22 -13.91 -8.38
N ASP A 122 13.86 -12.67 -8.01
CA ASP A 122 14.71 -11.50 -8.20
C ASP A 122 15.35 -11.04 -6.88
N TRP A 123 15.20 -11.83 -5.84
CA TRP A 123 15.76 -11.52 -4.52
C TRP A 123 17.20 -12.01 -4.43
N PRO A 124 18.20 -11.12 -4.40
CA PRO A 124 19.60 -11.54 -4.45
C PRO A 124 20.24 -11.79 -3.08
N TYR A 125 19.43 -11.79 -2.05
CA TYR A 125 19.89 -11.91 -0.67
C TYR A 125 19.52 -13.27 -0.08
N GLU A 126 19.69 -13.43 1.23
CA GLU A 126 19.48 -14.70 1.91
C GLU A 126 18.03 -15.15 1.91
N VAL A 127 17.85 -16.47 1.87
CA VAL A 127 16.58 -17.14 2.13
C VAL A 127 16.78 -18.19 3.20
N GLU A 128 15.75 -18.52 3.92
CA GLU A 128 15.78 -19.58 4.94
C GLU A 128 14.76 -20.69 4.65
#